data_82fcdb49cc77fde0d4a68da71546c4d2
#
_entry.id   82fcdb49cc77fde0d4a68da71546c4d2
#
_cell.length_a   1.000
_cell.length_b   1.000
_cell.length_c   1.000
_cell.angle_alpha   90.00
_cell.angle_beta   90.00
_cell.angle_gamma   90.00
#
_symmetry.space_group_name_H-M   'P 1'
#
loop_
_entity.id
_entity.type
_entity.pdbx_description
1 polymer ?
#
loop_
_entity_poly.entity_id
_entity_poly.type
_entity_poly.pdbx_seq_one_letter_code
_entity_poly.pdbx_strand_id
1 'polypeptide(L)'
;MVSITRAADLLAVGANGGGWTAPLGTTSPGDPAVQPLTPWLPLGAISDDGLVQGFEEDSESFTPWGYTAPIRTTITSSLRTFGLTVWETGRTTVQSLQYRLDTADLTPTAGLTTFAETASPAPDRRAFWFVVLDGDAFQRGFYVPEGEITERSDVSHKQDEIAGYEWTITAYPDLSGNTVYHFDRMPETEAYTGS
;
A
#
# COMPACT_ATOMS: atom_id res chain seq x y z
N MET A 1 -26.49 -8.95 33.31
CA MET A 1 -25.76 -9.70 32.26
C MET A 1 -25.37 -8.66 31.23
N VAL A 2 -24.09 -8.50 30.93
CA VAL A 2 -23.66 -7.53 29.88
C VAL A 2 -24.05 -8.12 28.54
N SER A 3 -24.83 -7.39 27.74
CA SER A 3 -25.13 -7.78 26.33
C SER A 3 -24.00 -7.25 25.44
N ILE A 4 -23.36 -8.15 24.68
CA ILE A 4 -22.36 -7.78 23.69
C ILE A 4 -23.07 -7.68 22.35
N THR A 5 -23.19 -6.45 21.83
CA THR A 5 -23.75 -6.22 20.49
C THR A 5 -22.69 -6.58 19.43
N ARG A 6 -23.04 -7.43 18.49
CA ARG A 6 -22.19 -7.84 17.36
C ARG A 6 -22.95 -7.58 16.07
N ALA A 7 -22.28 -6.95 15.12
CA ALA A 7 -22.81 -6.73 13.77
C ALA A 7 -21.92 -7.51 12.80
N ALA A 8 -22.45 -8.61 12.27
CA ALA A 8 -21.75 -9.45 11.30
C ALA A 8 -21.44 -8.69 10.00
N ASP A 9 -22.32 -7.76 9.63
CA ASP A 9 -22.20 -6.93 8.43
C ASP A 9 -21.05 -5.91 8.48
N LEU A 10 -20.44 -5.74 9.66
CA LEU A 10 -19.24 -4.89 9.85
C LEU A 10 -17.93 -5.69 9.83
N LEU A 11 -18.01 -7.00 9.72
CA LEU A 11 -16.82 -7.85 9.56
C LEU A 11 -16.47 -7.87 8.08
N ALA A 12 -15.24 -7.48 7.75
CA ALA A 12 -14.72 -7.51 6.39
C ALA A 12 -13.62 -8.56 6.25
N VAL A 13 -13.64 -9.24 5.11
CA VAL A 13 -12.59 -10.17 4.69
C VAL A 13 -11.97 -9.60 3.41
N GLY A 14 -10.65 -9.51 3.32
CA GLY A 14 -9.98 -9.13 2.09
C GLY A 14 -10.05 -10.24 1.06
N ALA A 15 -11.22 -10.46 0.47
CA ALA A 15 -11.46 -11.57 -0.48
C ALA A 15 -10.84 -11.32 -1.85
N ASN A 16 -10.64 -10.06 -2.21
CA ASN A 16 -10.03 -9.64 -3.48
C ASN A 16 -9.40 -8.26 -3.32
N GLY A 17 -8.56 -7.85 -4.26
CA GLY A 17 -7.94 -6.55 -4.23
C GLY A 17 -7.09 -6.26 -5.46
N GLY A 18 -6.58 -5.04 -5.52
CA GLY A 18 -5.70 -4.61 -6.59
C GLY A 18 -4.84 -3.42 -6.19
N GLY A 19 -3.78 -3.23 -6.95
CA GLY A 19 -2.86 -2.12 -6.78
C GLY A 19 -2.57 -1.41 -8.09
N TRP A 20 -2.39 -0.09 -8.01
CA TRP A 20 -2.01 0.78 -9.12
C TRP A 20 -0.94 1.75 -8.68
N THR A 21 -0.15 2.19 -9.62
CA THR A 21 0.83 3.25 -9.45
C THR A 21 0.62 4.34 -10.49
N ALA A 22 1.02 5.56 -10.15
CA ALA A 22 0.98 6.70 -11.05
C ALA A 22 2.15 7.64 -10.76
N PRO A 23 2.49 8.57 -11.67
CA PRO A 23 3.48 9.60 -11.40
C PRO A 23 3.15 10.40 -10.13
N LEU A 24 4.20 10.86 -9.43
CA LEU A 24 4.05 11.72 -8.25
C LEU A 24 3.17 12.93 -8.56
N GLY A 25 2.27 13.27 -7.63
CA GLY A 25 1.33 14.38 -7.78
C GLY A 25 0.04 14.01 -8.53
N THR A 26 -0.15 12.75 -8.94
CA THR A 26 -1.42 12.30 -9.49
C THR A 26 -2.49 12.26 -8.41
N THR A 27 -3.65 12.84 -8.68
CA THR A 27 -4.79 12.83 -7.75
C THR A 27 -5.38 11.44 -7.57
N SER A 28 -5.92 11.18 -6.37
CA SER A 28 -6.62 9.95 -6.03
C SER A 28 -7.76 9.63 -7.01
N PRO A 29 -8.00 8.33 -7.34
CA PRO A 29 -9.21 7.92 -8.06
C PRO A 29 -10.51 8.21 -7.29
N GLY A 30 -10.44 8.26 -5.95
CA GLY A 30 -11.53 8.71 -5.07
C GLY A 30 -12.61 7.66 -4.76
N ASP A 31 -12.80 6.65 -5.59
CA ASP A 31 -13.82 5.62 -5.35
C ASP A 31 -13.22 4.21 -5.53
N PRO A 32 -13.20 3.38 -4.46
CA PRO A 32 -12.67 2.01 -4.55
C PRO A 32 -13.52 1.07 -5.42
N ALA A 33 -14.77 1.44 -5.75
CA ALA A 33 -15.63 0.66 -6.63
C ALA A 33 -15.34 0.89 -8.13
N VAL A 34 -14.55 1.92 -8.46
CA VAL A 34 -14.27 2.32 -9.84
C VAL A 34 -12.83 2.02 -10.19
N GLN A 35 -12.64 1.33 -11.32
CA GLN A 35 -11.29 1.09 -11.82
C GLN A 35 -10.59 2.42 -12.17
N PRO A 36 -9.38 2.65 -11.66
CA PRO A 36 -8.61 3.84 -11.99
C PRO A 36 -8.32 3.97 -13.49
N LEU A 37 -8.45 5.19 -14.01
CA LEU A 37 -8.13 5.52 -15.40
C LEU A 37 -6.71 6.09 -15.50
N THR A 38 -6.21 6.23 -16.73
CA THR A 38 -4.92 6.91 -17.00
C THR A 38 -4.83 8.22 -16.20
N PRO A 39 -3.69 8.51 -15.52
CA PRO A 39 -2.37 7.87 -15.68
C PRO A 39 -2.09 6.69 -14.73
N TRP A 40 -3.09 6.14 -14.04
CA TRP A 40 -2.94 5.00 -13.15
C TRP A 40 -2.62 3.73 -13.92
N LEU A 41 -1.51 3.08 -13.60
CA LEU A 41 -1.03 1.84 -14.20
C LEU A 41 -1.18 0.68 -13.22
N PRO A 42 -1.83 -0.43 -13.61
CA PRO A 42 -2.05 -1.55 -12.72
C PRO A 42 -0.76 -2.30 -12.39
N LEU A 43 -0.67 -2.82 -11.17
CA LEU A 43 0.40 -3.71 -10.73
C LEU A 43 0.17 -5.17 -11.18
N GLY A 44 -1.07 -5.51 -11.55
CA GLY A 44 -1.45 -6.86 -11.95
C GLY A 44 -1.82 -7.76 -10.78
N ALA A 45 -1.57 -9.07 -10.94
CA ALA A 45 -1.91 -10.06 -9.92
C ALA A 45 -1.04 -9.91 -8.68
N ILE A 46 -1.68 -9.82 -7.53
CA ILE A 46 -1.08 -9.83 -6.19
C ILE A 46 -1.24 -11.25 -5.62
N SER A 47 -0.29 -11.71 -4.80
CA SER A 47 -0.36 -13.01 -4.14
C SER A 47 -1.58 -13.13 -3.23
N ASP A 48 -1.91 -14.34 -2.84
CA ASP A 48 -3.00 -14.67 -1.91
C ASP A 48 -2.75 -14.16 -0.48
N ASP A 49 -1.53 -13.76 -0.13
CA ASP A 49 -1.22 -13.04 1.10
C ASP A 49 -1.85 -11.63 1.12
N GLY A 50 -2.21 -11.10 -0.05
CA GLY A 50 -2.92 -9.84 -0.21
C GLY A 50 -2.09 -8.61 0.08
N LEU A 51 -2.72 -7.61 0.71
CA LEU A 51 -2.13 -6.32 1.09
C LEU A 51 -1.99 -6.24 2.60
N VAL A 52 -0.78 -6.02 3.09
CA VAL A 52 -0.49 -5.81 4.51
C VAL A 52 -0.24 -4.34 4.77
N GLN A 53 -1.01 -3.72 5.67
CA GLN A 53 -0.81 -2.35 6.10
C GLN A 53 -0.03 -2.33 7.43
N GLY A 54 1.17 -1.76 7.43
CA GLY A 54 2.03 -1.62 8.60
C GLY A 54 1.86 -0.26 9.29
N PHE A 55 1.91 -0.28 10.61
CA PHE A 55 1.87 0.89 11.49
C PHE A 55 3.03 0.81 12.46
N GLU A 56 4.00 1.69 12.31
CA GLU A 56 5.17 1.76 13.20
C GLU A 56 5.20 3.13 13.85
N GLU A 57 5.31 3.14 15.17
CA GLU A 57 5.35 4.38 15.95
C GLU A 57 6.39 4.26 17.05
N ASP A 58 7.35 5.17 17.03
CA ASP A 58 8.31 5.32 18.12
C ASP A 58 7.84 6.41 19.07
N SER A 59 8.03 6.17 20.36
CA SER A 59 7.68 7.13 21.40
C SER A 59 8.80 7.27 22.43
N GLU A 60 9.02 8.49 22.90
CA GLU A 60 9.92 8.80 23.97
C GLU A 60 9.14 9.22 25.22
N SER A 61 9.52 8.62 26.36
CA SER A 61 8.89 8.87 27.65
C SER A 61 9.84 9.61 28.58
N PHE A 62 9.34 10.66 29.22
CA PHE A 62 10.11 11.51 30.13
C PHE A 62 9.70 11.23 31.57
N THR A 63 10.70 10.80 32.39
CA THR A 63 10.52 10.54 33.82
C THR A 63 11.31 11.57 34.62
N PRO A 64 10.67 12.43 35.43
CA PRO A 64 11.38 13.41 36.27
C PRO A 64 12.19 12.74 37.36
N TRP A 65 13.19 13.47 37.84
CA TRP A 65 13.98 13.02 38.98
C TRP A 65 13.14 12.78 40.22
N GLY A 66 13.29 11.59 40.83
CA GLY A 66 12.54 11.16 42.03
C GLY A 66 11.20 10.48 41.74
N TYR A 67 10.81 10.33 40.45
CA TYR A 67 9.64 9.58 40.03
C TYR A 67 10.02 8.22 39.45
N THR A 68 9.17 7.22 39.61
CA THR A 68 9.37 5.87 39.07
C THR A 68 8.54 5.61 37.79
N ALA A 69 7.65 6.54 37.46
CA ALA A 69 6.79 6.44 36.25
C ALA A 69 6.96 7.67 35.37
N PRO A 70 6.86 7.52 34.05
CA PRO A 70 6.90 8.65 33.11
C PRO A 70 5.67 9.55 33.31
N ILE A 71 5.89 10.86 33.22
CA ILE A 71 4.81 11.86 33.29
C ILE A 71 4.42 12.42 31.92
N ARG A 72 5.24 12.17 30.90
CA ARG A 72 4.99 12.60 29.51
C ARG A 72 5.52 11.57 28.54
N THR A 73 4.73 11.27 27.50
CA THR A 73 5.16 10.51 26.34
C THR A 73 4.93 11.35 25.08
N THR A 74 5.88 11.34 24.17
CA THR A 74 5.80 12.04 22.88
C THR A 74 6.11 11.06 21.76
N ILE A 75 5.27 11.01 20.72
CA ILE A 75 5.55 10.24 19.51
C ILE A 75 6.68 10.94 18.77
N THR A 76 7.76 10.23 18.50
CA THR A 76 8.97 10.75 17.83
C THR A 76 9.01 10.38 16.36
N SER A 77 8.43 9.25 15.98
CA SER A 77 8.23 8.87 14.58
C SER A 77 6.92 8.13 14.40
N SER A 78 6.33 8.23 13.20
CA SER A 78 5.14 7.50 12.80
C SER A 78 5.29 7.15 11.34
N LEU A 79 5.39 5.85 11.04
CA LEU A 79 5.60 5.32 9.71
C LEU A 79 4.40 4.49 9.29
N ARG A 80 3.99 4.64 8.03
CA ARG A 80 2.95 3.83 7.40
C ARG A 80 3.56 3.10 6.23
N THR A 81 3.37 1.78 6.20
CA THR A 81 3.91 0.92 5.14
C THR A 81 2.82 0.05 4.53
N PHE A 82 3.05 -0.37 3.29
CA PHE A 82 2.22 -1.34 2.60
C PHE A 82 3.10 -2.45 2.06
N GLY A 83 2.86 -3.68 2.53
CA GLY A 83 3.53 -4.90 2.07
C GLY A 83 2.65 -5.64 1.08
N LEU A 84 3.21 -6.11 -0.02
CA LEU A 84 2.53 -6.96 -1.00
C LEU A 84 3.53 -7.72 -1.87
N THR A 85 3.08 -8.87 -2.41
CA THR A 85 3.85 -9.64 -3.40
C THR A 85 3.14 -9.60 -4.75
N VAL A 86 3.84 -9.12 -5.78
CA VAL A 86 3.31 -9.02 -7.16
C VAL A 86 3.82 -10.20 -7.99
N TRP A 87 2.91 -10.93 -8.64
CA TRP A 87 3.24 -12.11 -9.45
C TRP A 87 3.46 -11.82 -10.92
N GLU A 88 2.91 -10.70 -11.45
CA GLU A 88 3.11 -10.34 -12.87
C GLU A 88 4.47 -9.67 -13.12
N THR A 89 5.55 -10.36 -12.82
CA THR A 89 6.94 -9.86 -12.92
C THR A 89 7.37 -9.45 -14.34
N GLY A 90 6.66 -9.93 -15.37
CA GLY A 90 6.87 -9.53 -16.77
C GLY A 90 6.16 -8.24 -17.19
N ARG A 91 5.33 -7.66 -16.31
CA ARG A 91 4.61 -6.40 -16.60
C ARG A 91 5.57 -5.21 -16.58
N THR A 92 5.55 -4.37 -17.61
CA THR A 92 6.43 -3.20 -17.73
C THR A 92 6.35 -2.27 -16.50
N THR A 93 5.14 -2.02 -15.99
CA THR A 93 4.93 -1.22 -14.76
C THR A 93 5.64 -1.83 -13.56
N VAL A 94 5.54 -3.15 -13.39
CA VAL A 94 6.16 -3.89 -12.28
C VAL A 94 7.68 -3.89 -12.39
N GLN A 95 8.21 -4.12 -13.59
CA GLN A 95 9.66 -4.05 -13.87
C GLN A 95 10.20 -2.64 -13.61
N SER A 96 9.47 -1.60 -14.04
CA SER A 96 9.87 -0.21 -13.82
C SER A 96 10.00 0.12 -12.33
N LEU A 97 9.11 -0.40 -11.49
CA LEU A 97 9.16 -0.24 -10.03
C LEU A 97 10.27 -1.08 -9.39
N GLN A 98 10.43 -2.34 -9.84
CA GLN A 98 11.45 -3.25 -9.29
C GLN A 98 12.85 -2.71 -9.52
N TYR A 99 13.13 -2.21 -10.71
CA TYR A 99 14.47 -1.79 -11.14
C TYR A 99 14.68 -0.27 -11.12
N ARG A 100 13.65 0.50 -10.70
CA ARG A 100 13.68 2.00 -10.68
C ARG A 100 14.01 2.60 -12.05
N LEU A 101 13.34 2.09 -13.08
CA LEU A 101 13.50 2.53 -14.45
C LEU A 101 12.26 3.29 -14.95
N ASP A 102 12.43 4.10 -15.98
CA ASP A 102 11.27 4.64 -16.68
C ASP A 102 10.60 3.51 -17.51
N THR A 103 9.28 3.54 -17.60
CA THR A 103 8.54 2.57 -18.44
C THR A 103 8.91 2.67 -19.91
N ALA A 104 9.39 3.85 -20.37
CA ALA A 104 9.88 4.05 -21.73
C ALA A 104 11.14 3.24 -22.02
N ASP A 105 12.02 3.06 -21.03
CA ASP A 105 13.27 2.28 -21.18
C ASP A 105 13.00 0.77 -21.27
N LEU A 106 11.79 0.34 -20.90
CA LEU A 106 11.36 -1.06 -20.90
C LEU A 106 10.52 -1.43 -22.12
N THR A 107 10.53 -0.62 -23.18
CA THR A 107 9.78 -0.89 -24.41
C THR A 107 10.43 -2.03 -25.20
N PRO A 108 9.71 -3.15 -25.46
CA PRO A 108 10.27 -4.26 -26.22
C PRO A 108 10.60 -3.88 -27.67
N THR A 109 11.76 -4.30 -28.15
CA THR A 109 12.13 -4.23 -29.56
C THR A 109 12.20 -5.65 -30.13
N ALA A 110 11.36 -5.96 -31.11
CA ALA A 110 11.22 -7.30 -31.68
C ALA A 110 10.96 -8.41 -30.61
N GLY A 111 10.20 -8.10 -29.56
CA GLY A 111 9.88 -9.02 -28.49
C GLY A 111 10.96 -9.18 -27.41
N LEU A 112 12.07 -8.46 -27.52
CA LEU A 112 13.15 -8.44 -26.54
C LEU A 112 13.18 -7.11 -25.80
N THR A 113 13.11 -7.14 -24.48
CA THR A 113 13.37 -5.99 -23.61
C THR A 113 14.79 -6.12 -23.04
N THR A 114 15.59 -5.08 -23.19
CA THR A 114 16.96 -5.03 -22.67
C THR A 114 17.13 -3.79 -21.83
N PHE A 115 17.58 -3.95 -20.62
CA PHE A 115 17.88 -2.85 -19.70
C PHE A 115 19.08 -3.22 -18.80
N ALA A 116 19.67 -2.23 -18.17
CA ALA A 116 20.77 -2.41 -17.23
C ALA A 116 20.43 -1.77 -15.89
N GLU A 117 20.81 -2.42 -14.82
CA GLU A 117 20.67 -1.87 -13.47
C GLU A 117 21.87 -0.95 -13.17
N THR A 118 21.59 0.20 -12.56
CA THR A 118 22.64 1.11 -12.11
C THR A 118 23.14 0.74 -10.70
N ALA A 119 24.43 0.92 -10.46
CA ALA A 119 25.03 0.76 -9.13
C ALA A 119 24.62 1.85 -8.13
N SER A 120 24.03 2.95 -8.60
CA SER A 120 23.61 4.09 -7.78
C SER A 120 22.19 4.50 -8.15
N PRO A 121 21.18 3.72 -7.75
CA PRO A 121 19.79 4.04 -8.08
C PRO A 121 19.33 5.29 -7.31
N ALA A 122 18.58 6.15 -7.99
CA ALA A 122 17.90 7.28 -7.35
C ALA A 122 16.63 6.81 -6.63
N PRO A 123 16.15 7.55 -5.60
CA PRO A 123 14.83 7.36 -5.04
C PRO A 123 13.74 7.46 -6.14
N ASP A 124 12.81 6.52 -6.14
CA ASP A 124 11.69 6.48 -7.09
C ASP A 124 10.37 6.64 -6.31
N ARG A 125 9.92 7.88 -6.17
CA ARG A 125 8.68 8.21 -5.47
C ARG A 125 7.54 8.35 -6.46
N ARG A 126 6.44 7.65 -6.17
CA ARG A 126 5.24 7.61 -7.01
C ARG A 126 3.99 7.68 -6.15
N ALA A 127 2.86 7.96 -6.77
CA ALA A 127 1.56 7.77 -6.14
C ALA A 127 1.13 6.31 -6.27
N PHE A 128 0.52 5.77 -5.19
CA PHE A 128 -0.05 4.42 -5.17
C PHE A 128 -1.52 4.46 -4.79
N TRP A 129 -2.28 3.55 -5.36
CA TRP A 129 -3.67 3.29 -5.04
C TRP A 129 -3.86 1.80 -4.83
N PHE A 130 -4.37 1.43 -3.67
CA PHE A 130 -4.70 0.05 -3.32
C PHE A 130 -6.18 -0.07 -3.03
N VAL A 131 -6.77 -1.18 -3.42
CA VAL A 131 -8.18 -1.49 -3.16
C VAL A 131 -8.27 -2.89 -2.57
N VAL A 132 -9.05 -3.02 -1.49
CA VAL A 132 -9.41 -4.29 -0.87
C VAL A 132 -10.92 -4.41 -0.90
N LEU A 133 -11.41 -5.55 -1.40
CA LEU A 133 -12.81 -5.81 -1.65
C LEU A 133 -13.30 -7.01 -0.86
N ASP A 134 -14.47 -6.89 -0.25
CA ASP A 134 -15.26 -7.99 0.28
C ASP A 134 -16.68 -7.92 -0.34
N GLY A 135 -16.79 -8.46 -1.54
CA GLY A 135 -17.98 -8.31 -2.38
C GLY A 135 -18.23 -6.84 -2.79
N ASP A 136 -19.51 -6.53 -3.02
CA ASP A 136 -19.93 -5.17 -3.41
C ASP A 136 -20.24 -4.27 -2.22
N ALA A 137 -20.44 -4.88 -1.05
CA ALA A 137 -20.90 -4.19 0.15
C ALA A 137 -19.77 -3.54 0.94
N PHE A 138 -18.56 -4.11 0.90
CA PHE A 138 -17.40 -3.60 1.63
C PHE A 138 -16.23 -3.40 0.68
N GLN A 139 -15.83 -2.14 0.50
CA GLN A 139 -14.74 -1.77 -0.38
C GLN A 139 -13.88 -0.71 0.30
N ARG A 140 -12.60 -0.96 0.36
CA ARG A 140 -11.63 -0.07 1.01
C ARG A 140 -10.55 0.35 0.03
N GLY A 141 -10.38 1.66 -0.14
CA GLY A 141 -9.33 2.26 -0.95
C GLY A 141 -8.28 2.94 -0.08
N PHE A 142 -7.01 2.78 -0.44
CA PHE A 142 -5.88 3.47 0.17
C PHE A 142 -5.15 4.26 -0.90
N TYR A 143 -5.13 5.58 -0.77
CA TYR A 143 -4.33 6.44 -1.62
C TYR A 143 -3.10 6.92 -0.87
N VAL A 144 -1.93 6.58 -1.40
CA VAL A 144 -0.63 7.02 -0.94
C VAL A 144 -0.12 8.05 -1.93
N PRO A 145 -0.15 9.37 -1.62
CA PRO A 145 0.21 10.44 -2.55
C PRO A 145 1.70 10.42 -2.90
N GLU A 146 2.54 10.01 -1.95
CA GLU A 146 3.98 9.94 -2.09
C GLU A 146 4.49 8.65 -1.43
N GLY A 147 4.64 7.59 -2.22
CA GLY A 147 5.15 6.30 -1.78
C GLY A 147 6.45 5.93 -2.48
N GLU A 148 7.29 5.18 -1.79
CA GLU A 148 8.52 4.61 -2.33
C GLU A 148 8.64 3.15 -1.91
N ILE A 149 9.09 2.28 -2.83
CA ILE A 149 9.46 0.92 -2.48
C ILE A 149 10.81 0.97 -1.77
N THR A 150 10.79 0.85 -0.45
CA THR A 150 11.98 0.93 0.41
C THR A 150 12.67 -0.42 0.58
N GLU A 151 11.88 -1.51 0.55
CA GLU A 151 12.42 -2.87 0.66
C GLU A 151 11.94 -3.73 -0.50
N ARG A 152 12.83 -4.56 -0.99
CA ARG A 152 12.62 -5.57 -2.02
C ARG A 152 13.23 -6.86 -1.53
N SER A 153 12.41 -7.92 -1.41
CA SER A 153 12.90 -9.24 -1.01
C SER A 153 13.66 -9.92 -2.15
N ASP A 154 14.41 -10.95 -1.81
CA ASP A 154 15.08 -11.82 -2.77
C ASP A 154 14.07 -12.49 -3.69
N VAL A 155 14.39 -12.59 -4.97
CA VAL A 155 13.55 -13.26 -5.96
C VAL A 155 14.04 -14.67 -6.22
N SER A 156 13.16 -15.63 -6.00
CA SER A 156 13.45 -17.05 -6.26
C SER A 156 12.91 -17.48 -7.63
N HIS A 157 13.77 -18.06 -8.45
CA HIS A 157 13.39 -18.63 -9.75
C HIS A 157 13.45 -20.16 -9.66
N LYS A 158 12.33 -20.82 -9.35
CA LYS A 158 12.22 -22.26 -9.19
C LYS A 158 11.15 -22.84 -10.11
N GLN A 159 11.18 -24.14 -10.31
CA GLN A 159 10.24 -24.83 -11.20
C GLN A 159 8.84 -24.98 -10.58
N ASP A 160 8.75 -25.00 -9.27
CA ASP A 160 7.56 -25.34 -8.47
C ASP A 160 6.96 -24.12 -7.73
N GLU A 161 7.45 -22.91 -8.03
CA GLU A 161 7.04 -21.67 -7.37
C GLU A 161 6.87 -20.54 -8.39
N ILE A 162 5.83 -19.72 -8.23
CA ILE A 162 5.66 -18.52 -9.02
C ILE A 162 6.67 -17.47 -8.54
N ALA A 163 7.53 -16.99 -9.43
CA ALA A 163 8.42 -15.88 -9.12
C ALA A 163 7.61 -14.62 -8.87
N GLY A 164 7.73 -14.04 -7.69
CA GLY A 164 7.07 -12.80 -7.29
C GLY A 164 8.07 -11.76 -6.83
N TYR A 165 7.67 -10.49 -6.90
CA TYR A 165 8.39 -9.39 -6.28
C TYR A 165 7.64 -8.99 -5.01
N GLU A 166 8.25 -9.24 -3.86
CA GLU A 166 7.75 -8.81 -2.57
C GLU A 166 8.31 -7.42 -2.24
N TRP A 167 7.41 -6.49 -1.97
CA TRP A 167 7.74 -5.09 -1.72
C TRP A 167 7.21 -4.60 -0.39
N THR A 168 7.99 -3.75 0.27
CA THR A 168 7.52 -2.83 1.29
C THR A 168 7.52 -1.41 0.73
N ILE A 169 6.34 -0.82 0.65
CA ILE A 169 6.14 0.56 0.18
C ILE A 169 5.97 1.44 1.42
N THR A 170 6.88 2.40 1.60
CA THR A 170 6.79 3.40 2.65
C THR A 170 6.03 4.62 2.15
N ALA A 171 5.04 5.06 2.94
CA ALA A 171 4.27 6.26 2.66
C ALA A 171 4.92 7.50 3.29
N TYR A 172 5.25 8.48 2.47
CA TYR A 172 5.77 9.77 2.89
C TYR A 172 4.66 10.83 2.95
N PRO A 173 4.81 11.86 3.78
CA PRO A 173 3.82 12.92 3.86
C PRO A 173 3.81 13.78 2.59
N ASP A 174 2.62 14.11 2.12
CA ASP A 174 2.39 15.09 1.07
C ASP A 174 2.58 16.54 1.59
N LEU A 175 2.34 17.52 0.73
CA LEU A 175 2.43 18.95 1.08
C LEU A 175 1.46 19.38 2.19
N SER A 176 0.43 18.58 2.46
CA SER A 176 -0.55 18.81 3.55
C SER A 176 -0.18 18.05 4.83
N GLY A 177 0.90 17.26 4.82
CA GLY A 177 1.35 16.45 5.94
C GLY A 177 0.64 15.11 6.08
N ASN A 178 -0.14 14.68 5.08
CA ASN A 178 -0.84 13.41 5.11
C ASN A 178 -0.05 12.32 4.37
N THR A 179 0.03 11.13 4.96
CA THR A 179 0.75 9.99 4.35
C THR A 179 -0.18 9.06 3.57
N VAL A 180 -1.40 8.85 4.06
CA VAL A 180 -2.39 7.95 3.47
C VAL A 180 -3.78 8.55 3.58
N TYR A 181 -4.55 8.49 2.50
CA TYR A 181 -5.98 8.81 2.49
C TYR A 181 -6.78 7.53 2.36
N HIS A 182 -7.81 7.39 3.19
CA HIS A 182 -8.70 6.25 3.23
C HIS A 182 -10.03 6.58 2.56
N PHE A 183 -10.53 5.63 1.77
CA PHE A 183 -11.81 5.71 1.06
C PHE A 183 -12.57 4.42 1.33
N ASP A 184 -13.44 4.45 2.33
CA ASP A 184 -14.19 3.28 2.76
C ASP A 184 -15.64 3.38 2.27
N ARG A 185 -16.07 2.38 1.50
CA ARG A 185 -17.46 2.13 1.18
C ARG A 185 -17.92 0.93 2.01
N MET A 186 -18.84 1.16 2.92
CA MET A 186 -19.39 0.16 3.83
C MET A 186 -20.90 0.08 3.68
N PRO A 187 -21.53 -1.04 4.06
CA PRO A 187 -22.99 -1.10 4.18
C PRO A 187 -23.46 0.05 5.08
N GLU A 188 -24.58 0.68 4.75
CA GLU A 188 -25.22 1.64 5.64
C GLU A 188 -25.58 0.92 6.94
N THR A 189 -24.74 1.08 7.94
CA THR A 189 -25.07 0.65 9.30
C THR A 189 -26.01 1.70 9.87
N GLU A 190 -27.12 1.24 10.43
CA GLU A 190 -27.97 2.10 11.26
C GLU A 190 -27.06 2.80 12.27
N ALA A 191 -27.06 4.12 12.26
CA ALA A 191 -26.36 4.90 13.26
C ALA A 191 -26.78 4.37 14.63
N TYR A 192 -25.81 4.01 15.49
CA TYR A 192 -26.10 3.61 16.87
C TYR A 192 -26.91 4.72 17.53
N THR A 193 -28.22 4.56 17.53
CA THR A 193 -29.15 5.37 18.32
C THR A 193 -29.10 4.82 19.74
N GLY A 194 -28.05 5.23 20.47
CA GLY A 194 -27.94 4.94 21.89
C GLY A 194 -29.13 5.55 22.63
N SER A 195 -29.97 4.72 23.18
CA SER A 195 -30.99 5.06 24.16
C SER A 195 -30.44 4.88 25.59
#